data_31a02828878c938d126c239466f188a4
#
_entry.id   31a02828878c938d126c239466f188a4
#
_cell.length_a   1.000
_cell.length_b   1.000
_cell.length_c   1.000
_cell.angle_alpha   90.00
_cell.angle_beta   90.00
_cell.angle_gamma   90.00
#
_symmetry.space_group_name_H-M   'P 1'
#
loop_
_entity.id
_entity.type
_entity.pdbx_description
1 polymer ?
#
loop_
_entity_poly.entity_id
_entity_poly.type
_entity_poly.pdbx_seq_one_letter_code
_entity_poly.pdbx_strand_id
1 'polypeptide(L)'
;MKFVDEVTIAVEAGNGGDGCLSFHRGRNLPKGGPDGGDGGNGGDVTLIGHDSLNTLVDFRFKPILKAQSGERGGSSNKQGARGEDLVVQVPVGTTVIDEETLEIIGDITKMDQILKVASGGEKGRGNAHFKSSTNRSPRRIIKGTLGETRQLRLQLKAVSYTHLTLPTIYSV
;
A
#
# COMPACT_ATOMS: atom_id res chain seq x y z
N MET A 1 12.10 -5.98 -28.50
CA MET A 1 10.69 -5.63 -28.44
C MET A 1 10.53 -4.15 -28.11
N LYS A 2 9.73 -3.46 -28.89
CA LYS A 2 9.53 -2.03 -28.66
C LYS A 2 8.46 -1.79 -27.60
N PHE A 3 8.69 -0.78 -26.75
CA PHE A 3 7.68 -0.32 -25.83
C PHE A 3 6.78 0.72 -26.48
N VAL A 4 5.49 0.61 -26.26
CA VAL A 4 4.53 1.60 -26.74
C VAL A 4 4.58 2.84 -25.84
N ASP A 5 4.83 2.63 -24.58
CA ASP A 5 4.81 3.71 -23.61
C ASP A 5 5.69 3.34 -22.41
N GLU A 6 6.22 4.36 -21.76
CA GLU A 6 7.06 4.18 -20.58
C GLU A 6 6.90 5.38 -19.65
N VAL A 7 6.81 5.12 -18.37
CA VAL A 7 6.67 6.18 -17.36
C VAL A 7 7.32 5.74 -16.05
N THR A 8 7.89 6.69 -15.33
CA THR A 8 8.40 6.45 -13.97
C THR A 8 7.43 7.04 -12.96
N ILE A 9 7.08 6.25 -11.96
CA ILE A 9 6.17 6.65 -10.88
C ILE A 9 6.81 6.39 -9.52
N ALA A 10 6.34 7.13 -8.52
CA ALA A 10 6.68 6.86 -7.12
C ALA A 10 5.45 6.28 -6.43
N VAL A 11 5.62 5.17 -5.73
CA VAL A 11 4.55 4.57 -4.95
C VAL A 11 4.90 4.66 -3.48
N GLU A 12 3.95 5.08 -2.67
CA GLU A 12 4.12 5.24 -1.23
C GLU A 12 2.96 4.54 -0.53
N ALA A 13 3.26 3.45 0.15
CA ALA A 13 2.26 2.80 0.98
C ALA A 13 1.99 3.62 2.24
N GLY A 14 0.86 3.42 2.86
CA GLY A 14 0.50 4.12 4.08
C GLY A 14 1.35 3.67 5.26
N ASN A 15 1.59 4.58 6.19
CA ASN A 15 2.29 4.26 7.43
C ASN A 15 1.32 3.62 8.43
N GLY A 16 1.84 2.77 9.30
CA GLY A 16 1.06 2.28 10.41
C GLY A 16 0.79 3.39 11.43
N GLY A 17 -0.39 3.39 12.01
CA GLY A 17 -0.73 4.34 13.06
C GLY A 17 -0.08 3.96 14.38
N ASP A 18 0.29 4.96 15.18
CA ASP A 18 0.92 4.73 16.46
C ASP A 18 -0.07 4.21 17.50
N GLY A 19 0.42 3.43 18.46
CA GLY A 19 -0.35 3.07 19.63
C GLY A 19 -0.59 4.28 20.52
N CYS A 20 -1.65 4.25 21.29
CA CYS A 20 -2.01 5.33 22.20
C CYS A 20 -1.50 5.06 23.61
N LEU A 21 -0.99 6.09 24.26
CA LEU A 21 -0.65 6.05 25.67
C LEU A 21 -1.77 6.74 26.45
N SER A 22 -2.58 5.96 27.15
CA SER A 22 -3.72 6.50 27.86
C SER A 22 -4.07 5.63 29.07
N PHE A 23 -4.68 6.24 30.08
CA PHE A 23 -5.15 5.55 31.29
C PHE A 23 -6.60 5.92 31.51
N HIS A 24 -7.39 4.90 31.82
CA HIS A 24 -8.80 5.12 32.09
C HIS A 24 -8.96 6.00 33.33
N ARG A 25 -9.74 7.06 33.20
CA ARG A 25 -10.06 7.95 34.32
C ARG A 25 -11.56 8.15 34.35
N GLY A 26 -12.17 7.56 35.33
CA GLY A 26 -13.59 7.73 35.58
C GLY A 26 -13.84 8.54 36.81
N ARG A 27 -15.09 8.85 37.01
CA ARG A 27 -15.56 9.42 38.26
C ARG A 27 -15.27 8.41 39.36
N ASN A 28 -14.57 8.81 40.39
CA ASN A 28 -14.13 7.95 41.51
C ASN A 28 -13.03 6.93 41.14
N LEU A 29 -12.42 7.06 39.96
CA LEU A 29 -11.30 6.22 39.52
C LEU A 29 -10.15 7.09 39.03
N PRO A 30 -9.44 7.81 39.94
CA PRO A 30 -8.35 8.68 39.50
C PRO A 30 -7.13 7.92 38.98
N LYS A 31 -7.01 6.62 39.27
CA LYS A 31 -5.90 5.78 38.86
C LYS A 31 -6.43 4.53 38.15
N GLY A 32 -7.07 4.74 37.01
CA GLY A 32 -7.54 3.62 36.20
C GLY A 32 -6.42 2.90 35.49
N GLY A 33 -6.72 1.73 34.92
CA GLY A 33 -5.77 0.94 34.16
C GLY A 33 -5.48 1.54 32.80
N PRO A 34 -4.50 0.97 32.06
CA PRO A 34 -4.17 1.42 30.73
C PRO A 34 -5.33 1.16 29.76
N ASP A 35 -5.68 2.16 28.98
CA ASP A 35 -6.76 2.05 28.00
C ASP A 35 -6.37 2.59 26.64
N GLY A 36 -5.07 2.72 26.36
CA GLY A 36 -4.59 3.12 25.06
C GLY A 36 -4.78 2.00 24.03
N GLY A 37 -5.47 2.30 22.95
CA GLY A 37 -5.71 1.35 21.87
C GLY A 37 -4.57 1.28 20.89
N ASP A 38 -4.59 0.25 20.05
CA ASP A 38 -3.62 0.06 18.98
C ASP A 38 -3.92 0.99 17.81
N GLY A 39 -2.90 1.31 17.02
CA GLY A 39 -3.09 2.00 15.75
C GLY A 39 -3.64 1.06 14.67
N GLY A 40 -3.94 1.59 13.52
CA GLY A 40 -4.33 0.81 12.35
C GLY A 40 -3.16 0.58 11.39
N ASN A 41 -3.21 -0.49 10.62
CA ASN A 41 -2.21 -0.74 9.57
C ASN A 41 -2.32 0.30 8.47
N GLY A 42 -1.22 0.61 7.81
CA GLY A 42 -1.24 1.43 6.61
C GLY A 42 -1.75 0.66 5.41
N GLY A 43 -2.28 1.37 4.42
CA GLY A 43 -2.76 0.77 3.18
C GLY A 43 -1.63 0.38 2.25
N ASP A 44 -1.84 -0.65 1.45
CA ASP A 44 -0.90 -1.11 0.42
C ASP A 44 -1.17 -0.37 -0.89
N VAL A 45 -0.16 -0.35 -1.78
CA VAL A 45 -0.34 0.09 -3.16
C VAL A 45 -0.31 -1.13 -4.06
N THR A 46 -1.37 -1.30 -4.85
CA THR A 46 -1.54 -2.47 -5.73
C THR A 46 -1.90 -1.98 -7.14
N LEU A 47 -1.29 -2.61 -8.13
CA LEU A 47 -1.66 -2.39 -9.52
C LEU A 47 -2.57 -3.52 -9.99
N ILE A 48 -3.57 -3.17 -10.79
CA ILE A 48 -4.50 -4.15 -11.35
C ILE A 48 -4.58 -3.96 -12.87
N GLY A 49 -4.53 -5.06 -13.60
CA GLY A 49 -4.60 -5.03 -15.06
C GLY A 49 -6.00 -4.76 -15.56
N HIS A 50 -6.10 -3.91 -16.57
CA HIS A 50 -7.36 -3.60 -17.22
C HIS A 50 -7.17 -3.55 -18.73
N ASP A 51 -7.98 -4.30 -19.46
CA ASP A 51 -7.80 -4.45 -20.91
C ASP A 51 -8.36 -3.28 -21.73
N SER A 52 -9.19 -2.43 -21.13
CA SER A 52 -9.70 -1.25 -21.81
C SER A 52 -8.68 -0.10 -21.83
N LEU A 53 -7.63 -0.19 -21.02
CA LEU A 53 -6.57 0.81 -21.02
C LEU A 53 -5.49 0.42 -22.03
N ASN A 54 -5.00 1.40 -22.77
CA ASN A 54 -3.99 1.19 -23.80
C ASN A 54 -2.83 2.17 -23.72
N THR A 55 -2.74 2.95 -22.66
CA THR A 55 -1.67 3.94 -22.49
C THR A 55 -1.38 4.18 -21.02
N LEU A 56 -0.15 4.61 -20.75
CA LEU A 56 0.29 5.02 -19.39
C LEU A 56 0.31 6.54 -19.24
N VAL A 57 -0.31 7.27 -20.16
CA VAL A 57 -0.21 8.73 -20.18
C VAL A 57 -0.72 9.39 -18.90
N ASP A 58 -1.74 8.82 -18.26
CA ASP A 58 -2.30 9.38 -17.05
C ASP A 58 -1.28 9.44 -15.90
N PHE A 59 -0.33 8.51 -15.88
CA PHE A 59 0.70 8.51 -14.85
C PHE A 59 1.74 9.61 -15.04
N ARG A 60 1.82 10.19 -16.22
CA ARG A 60 2.69 11.34 -16.44
C ARG A 60 2.14 12.59 -15.76
N PHE A 61 0.83 12.67 -15.64
CA PHE A 61 0.17 13.77 -14.95
C PHE A 61 0.06 13.53 -13.45
N LYS A 62 0.04 12.28 -13.04
CA LYS A 62 -0.06 11.91 -11.62
C LYS A 62 0.97 10.83 -11.28
N PRO A 63 2.24 11.25 -11.17
CA PRO A 63 3.33 10.27 -11.01
C PRO A 63 3.53 9.76 -9.59
N ILE A 64 2.79 10.28 -8.61
CA ILE A 64 2.89 9.84 -7.22
C ILE A 64 1.60 9.14 -6.82
N LEU A 65 1.72 7.88 -6.41
CA LEU A 65 0.61 7.07 -5.94
C LEU A 65 0.79 6.80 -4.47
N LYS A 66 -0.10 7.32 -3.65
CA LYS A 66 0.01 7.26 -2.19
C LYS A 66 -1.21 6.61 -1.58
N ALA A 67 -1.01 5.55 -0.82
CA ALA A 67 -2.07 4.90 -0.06
C ALA A 67 -2.27 5.62 1.27
N GLN A 68 -3.41 5.36 1.89
CA GLN A 68 -3.77 5.99 3.15
C GLN A 68 -3.02 5.39 4.32
N SER A 69 -2.53 6.23 5.22
CA SER A 69 -1.91 5.77 6.47
C SER A 69 -2.98 5.30 7.45
N GLY A 70 -2.60 4.38 8.32
CA GLY A 70 -3.47 3.96 9.42
C GLY A 70 -3.63 5.08 10.44
N GLU A 71 -4.75 5.08 11.12
CA GLU A 71 -4.99 6.03 12.18
C GLU A 71 -4.31 5.60 13.46
N ARG A 72 -3.90 6.56 14.28
CA ARG A 72 -3.36 6.26 15.60
C ARG A 72 -4.47 5.76 16.52
N GLY A 73 -4.09 4.98 17.53
CA GLY A 73 -5.02 4.53 18.54
C GLY A 73 -5.56 5.67 19.39
N GLY A 74 -6.67 5.44 20.03
CA GLY A 74 -7.30 6.40 20.91
C GLY A 74 -7.46 5.87 22.34
N SER A 75 -7.92 6.73 23.23
CA SER A 75 -8.26 6.35 24.60
C SER A 75 -9.49 5.44 24.61
N SER A 76 -9.77 4.84 25.76
CA SER A 76 -10.90 3.93 25.96
C SER A 76 -10.83 2.71 25.04
N ASN A 77 -9.62 2.19 24.84
CA ASN A 77 -9.33 1.02 24.00
C ASN A 77 -9.80 1.16 22.56
N LYS A 78 -9.87 2.39 22.04
CA LYS A 78 -10.23 2.62 20.66
C LYS A 78 -9.07 2.31 19.75
N GLN A 79 -9.28 1.37 18.85
CA GLN A 79 -8.29 1.07 17.83
C GLN A 79 -8.39 2.06 16.69
N GLY A 80 -7.24 2.47 16.16
CA GLY A 80 -7.21 3.30 14.96
C GLY A 80 -7.69 2.53 13.75
N ALA A 81 -8.35 3.22 12.83
CA ALA A 81 -8.83 2.61 11.60
C ALA A 81 -7.66 2.23 10.70
N ARG A 82 -7.82 1.12 9.97
CA ARG A 82 -6.86 0.72 8.97
C ARG A 82 -6.89 1.70 7.80
N GLY A 83 -5.73 2.06 7.27
CA GLY A 83 -5.66 2.84 6.05
C GLY A 83 -6.16 2.04 4.85
N GLU A 84 -6.84 2.71 3.93
CA GLU A 84 -7.34 2.06 2.74
C GLU A 84 -6.19 1.77 1.76
N ASP A 85 -6.26 0.61 1.11
CA ASP A 85 -5.36 0.27 0.03
C ASP A 85 -5.63 1.15 -1.18
N LEU A 86 -4.59 1.48 -1.90
CA LEU A 86 -4.73 2.15 -3.19
C LEU A 86 -4.59 1.11 -4.28
N VAL A 87 -5.66 0.94 -5.06
CA VAL A 87 -5.66 0.04 -6.21
C VAL A 87 -5.72 0.88 -7.47
N VAL A 88 -4.71 0.75 -8.33
CA VAL A 88 -4.56 1.58 -9.52
C VAL A 88 -4.60 0.68 -10.75
N GLN A 89 -5.43 1.05 -11.73
CA GLN A 89 -5.55 0.30 -12.98
C GLN A 89 -4.39 0.65 -13.91
N VAL A 90 -3.81 -0.39 -14.51
CA VAL A 90 -2.77 -0.25 -15.53
C VAL A 90 -3.15 -1.10 -16.74
N PRO A 91 -2.66 -0.75 -17.94
CA PRO A 91 -2.96 -1.57 -19.11
C PRO A 91 -2.40 -2.98 -18.99
N VAL A 92 -3.12 -3.95 -19.53
CA VAL A 92 -2.59 -5.31 -19.71
C VAL A 92 -1.40 -5.22 -20.66
N GLY A 93 -0.31 -5.90 -20.32
CA GLY A 93 0.94 -5.82 -21.06
C GLY A 93 1.97 -4.90 -20.41
N THR A 94 1.67 -4.38 -19.23
CA THR A 94 2.60 -3.52 -18.49
C THR A 94 3.59 -4.36 -17.69
N THR A 95 4.88 -4.06 -17.87
CA THR A 95 5.96 -4.60 -17.05
C THR A 95 6.32 -3.59 -15.98
N VAL A 96 6.45 -4.04 -14.76
CA VAL A 96 6.77 -3.20 -13.61
C VAL A 96 8.21 -3.49 -13.17
N ILE A 97 9.05 -2.47 -13.19
CA ILE A 97 10.48 -2.58 -12.88
C ILE A 97 10.80 -1.65 -11.72
N ASP A 98 11.60 -2.14 -10.77
CA ASP A 98 12.13 -1.29 -9.71
C ASP A 98 13.20 -0.37 -10.31
N GLU A 99 13.01 0.94 -10.19
CA GLU A 99 13.92 1.92 -10.80
C GLU A 99 15.31 1.91 -10.19
N GLU A 100 15.42 1.57 -8.90
CA GLU A 100 16.71 1.57 -8.21
C GLU A 100 17.51 0.30 -8.49
N THR A 101 16.87 -0.86 -8.41
CA THR A 101 17.56 -2.15 -8.56
C THR A 101 17.53 -2.66 -9.99
N LEU A 102 16.65 -2.13 -10.81
CA LEU A 102 16.37 -2.55 -12.20
C LEU A 102 15.85 -3.99 -12.28
N GLU A 103 15.35 -4.51 -11.16
CA GLU A 103 14.71 -5.82 -11.13
C GLU A 103 13.27 -5.73 -11.60
N ILE A 104 12.84 -6.73 -12.35
CA ILE A 104 11.44 -6.84 -12.76
C ILE A 104 10.64 -7.34 -11.56
N ILE A 105 9.70 -6.50 -11.10
CA ILE A 105 8.82 -6.88 -10.00
C ILE A 105 7.72 -7.81 -10.50
N GLY A 106 7.21 -7.56 -11.70
CA GLY A 106 6.22 -8.43 -12.31
C GLY A 106 5.72 -7.91 -13.64
N ASP A 107 5.00 -8.75 -14.33
CA ASP A 107 4.31 -8.44 -15.59
C ASP A 107 2.81 -8.57 -15.38
N ILE A 108 2.06 -7.60 -15.83
CA ILE A 108 0.61 -7.67 -15.81
C ILE A 108 0.15 -8.10 -17.18
N THR A 109 -0.25 -9.35 -17.30
CA THR A 109 -0.56 -9.98 -18.58
C THR A 109 -2.05 -10.28 -18.77
N LYS A 110 -2.85 -10.18 -17.71
CA LYS A 110 -4.26 -10.56 -17.72
C LYS A 110 -5.14 -9.48 -17.12
N MET A 111 -6.38 -9.44 -17.59
CA MET A 111 -7.44 -8.64 -16.95
C MET A 111 -7.58 -9.04 -15.49
N ASP A 112 -7.73 -8.05 -14.62
CA ASP A 112 -7.90 -8.21 -13.16
C ASP A 112 -6.73 -8.86 -12.42
N GLN A 113 -5.60 -9.07 -13.10
CA GLN A 113 -4.38 -9.52 -12.43
C GLN A 113 -3.90 -8.43 -11.48
N ILE A 114 -3.59 -8.80 -10.25
CA ILE A 114 -3.12 -7.85 -9.24
C ILE A 114 -1.65 -8.05 -8.94
N LEU A 115 -0.97 -6.95 -8.67
CA LEU A 115 0.44 -6.94 -8.29
C LEU A 115 0.63 -5.92 -7.18
N LYS A 116 0.93 -6.38 -5.98
CA LYS A 116 1.23 -5.47 -4.88
C LYS A 116 2.63 -4.92 -5.05
N VAL A 117 2.75 -3.60 -5.15
CA VAL A 117 4.03 -2.93 -5.41
C VAL A 117 4.61 -2.24 -4.18
N ALA A 118 3.80 -1.99 -3.16
CA ALA A 118 4.30 -1.45 -1.89
C ALA A 118 3.39 -1.91 -0.76
N SER A 119 4.00 -2.36 0.33
CA SER A 119 3.27 -2.83 1.51
C SER A 119 3.14 -1.73 2.53
N GLY A 120 1.96 -1.58 3.12
CA GLY A 120 1.72 -0.63 4.18
C GLY A 120 2.48 -0.98 5.45
N GLY A 121 2.71 0.03 6.28
CA GLY A 121 3.35 -0.15 7.57
C GLY A 121 2.44 -0.88 8.54
N GLU A 122 3.05 -1.52 9.52
CA GLU A 122 2.32 -2.22 10.57
C GLU A 122 1.84 -1.27 11.65
N LYS A 123 0.69 -1.60 12.22
CA LYS A 123 0.12 -0.83 13.32
C LYS A 123 1.02 -0.84 14.55
N GLY A 124 1.01 0.25 15.29
CA GLY A 124 1.60 0.32 16.62
C GLY A 124 0.67 -0.28 17.66
N ARG A 125 1.21 -0.49 18.86
CA ARG A 125 0.47 -1.05 19.99
C ARG A 125 0.27 -0.02 21.07
N GLY A 126 -0.96 0.09 21.56
CA GLY A 126 -1.27 0.93 22.71
C GLY A 126 -0.78 0.33 24.01
N ASN A 127 -0.72 1.17 25.05
CA ASN A 127 -0.22 0.70 26.35
C ASN A 127 -1.11 -0.36 26.99
N ALA A 128 -2.38 -0.43 26.65
CA ALA A 128 -3.26 -1.49 27.15
C ALA A 128 -2.77 -2.89 26.77
N HIS A 129 -2.09 -3.02 25.61
CA HIS A 129 -1.53 -4.28 25.17
C HIS A 129 -0.45 -4.83 26.11
N PHE A 130 0.24 -3.94 26.82
CA PHE A 130 1.36 -4.31 27.70
C PHE A 130 0.97 -4.50 29.16
N LYS A 131 -0.32 -4.46 29.47
CA LYS A 131 -0.79 -4.69 30.82
C LYS A 131 -0.46 -6.13 31.25
N SER A 132 0.11 -6.25 32.44
CA SER A 132 0.45 -7.56 32.98
C SER A 132 0.24 -7.55 34.50
N SER A 133 0.31 -8.72 35.13
CA SER A 133 0.21 -8.83 36.59
C SER A 133 1.36 -8.13 37.31
N THR A 134 2.53 -8.02 36.66
CA THR A 134 3.70 -7.35 37.20
C THR A 134 3.73 -5.87 36.88
N ASN A 135 3.06 -5.43 35.82
CA ASN A 135 2.97 -4.03 35.45
C ASN A 135 1.54 -3.68 35.04
N ARG A 136 0.80 -3.12 36.02
CA ARG A 136 -0.61 -2.76 35.81
C ARG A 136 -0.81 -1.39 35.20
N SER A 137 0.26 -0.59 35.11
CA SER A 137 0.21 0.76 34.56
C SER A 137 1.34 0.99 33.58
N PRO A 138 1.40 0.21 32.49
CA PRO A 138 2.49 0.34 31.54
C PRO A 138 2.45 1.68 30.80
N ARG A 139 3.61 2.29 30.63
CA ARG A 139 3.77 3.52 29.86
C ARG A 139 4.42 3.26 28.50
N ARG A 140 4.55 1.99 28.15
CA ARG A 140 5.14 1.58 26.90
C ARG A 140 4.09 1.58 25.81
N ILE A 141 4.46 2.09 24.65
CA ILE A 141 3.72 1.95 23.40
C ILE A 141 4.67 1.51 22.32
N ILE A 142 4.11 0.98 21.24
CA ILE A 142 4.87 0.73 20.02
C ILE A 142 4.32 1.67 18.95
N LYS A 143 5.22 2.38 18.29
CA LYS A 143 4.86 3.23 17.16
C LYS A 143 4.60 2.38 15.94
N GLY A 144 3.75 2.88 15.04
CA GLY A 144 3.56 2.25 13.74
C GLY A 144 4.83 2.32 12.92
N THR A 145 5.01 1.35 12.04
CA THR A 145 6.15 1.34 11.12
C THR A 145 5.82 2.14 9.87
N LEU A 146 6.86 2.58 9.16
CA LEU A 146 6.68 3.28 7.90
C LEU A 146 6.26 2.31 6.80
N GLY A 147 5.40 2.77 5.90
CA GLY A 147 5.06 2.03 4.70
C GLY A 147 6.23 2.01 3.72
N GLU A 148 6.21 1.04 2.82
CA GLU A 148 7.22 0.96 1.79
C GLU A 148 7.06 2.10 0.79
N THR A 149 8.19 2.62 0.32
CA THR A 149 8.23 3.58 -0.78
C THR A 149 9.12 3.01 -1.87
N ARG A 150 8.69 3.14 -3.11
CA ARG A 150 9.47 2.65 -4.25
C ARG A 150 9.32 3.60 -5.42
N GLN A 151 10.35 3.64 -6.26
CA GLN A 151 10.24 4.24 -7.58
C GLN A 151 10.18 3.12 -8.60
N LEU A 152 9.17 3.18 -9.44
CA LEU A 152 8.88 2.13 -10.41
C LEU A 152 8.91 2.70 -11.82
N ARG A 153 9.41 1.88 -12.73
CA ARG A 153 9.30 2.14 -14.16
C ARG A 153 8.23 1.22 -14.72
N LEU A 154 7.22 1.80 -15.34
CA LEU A 154 6.18 1.06 -16.03
C LEU A 154 6.47 1.08 -17.53
N GLN A 155 6.50 -0.08 -18.14
CA GLN A 155 6.73 -0.21 -19.58
C GLN A 155 5.58 -0.97 -20.21
N LEU A 156 4.90 -0.34 -21.14
CA LEU A 156 3.80 -0.97 -21.86
C LEU A 156 4.34 -1.50 -23.18
N LYS A 157 4.22 -2.80 -23.39
CA LYS A 157 4.73 -3.48 -24.56
C LYS A 157 3.69 -3.52 -25.67
N ALA A 158 4.16 -3.51 -26.91
CA ALA A 158 3.29 -3.55 -28.09
C ALA A 158 2.86 -4.98 -28.43
N VAL A 159 2.36 -5.72 -27.43
CA VAL A 159 2.02 -7.14 -27.60
C VAL A 159 0.86 -7.33 -28.56
N SER A 160 -0.12 -6.41 -28.53
CA SER A 160 -1.30 -6.51 -29.37
C SER A 160 -0.99 -6.49 -30.87
N TYR A 161 0.08 -5.82 -31.26
CA TYR A 161 0.47 -5.77 -32.68
C TYR A 161 0.95 -7.12 -33.21
N THR A 162 1.57 -7.91 -32.35
CA THR A 162 2.01 -9.23 -32.71
C THR A 162 0.84 -10.12 -33.09
N HIS A 163 -0.23 -10.03 -32.35
CA HIS A 163 -1.43 -10.80 -32.61
C HIS A 163 -2.14 -10.36 -33.89
N LEU A 164 -2.18 -9.08 -34.15
CA LEU A 164 -2.87 -8.55 -35.32
C LEU A 164 -2.16 -8.86 -36.60
N THR A 165 -0.84 -8.87 -36.59
CA THR A 165 -0.08 -9.06 -37.80
C THR A 165 0.00 -10.52 -38.24
N LEU A 166 0.09 -11.44 -37.30
CA LEU A 166 0.24 -12.85 -37.62
C LEU A 166 -0.92 -13.44 -38.42
N PRO A 167 -2.18 -13.27 -38.00
CA PRO A 167 -3.30 -13.86 -38.73
C PRO A 167 -3.46 -13.31 -40.13
N THR A 168 -3.24 -12.02 -40.31
CA THR A 168 -3.43 -11.38 -41.59
C THR A 168 -2.37 -11.79 -42.58
N ILE A 169 -1.15 -11.97 -42.16
CA ILE A 169 -0.06 -12.37 -43.02
C ILE A 169 -0.23 -13.80 -43.53
N TYR A 170 -0.73 -14.67 -42.70
CA TYR A 170 -0.86 -16.08 -43.04
C TYR A 170 -2.08 -16.42 -43.81
N SER A 171 -2.91 -15.47 -44.06
CA SER A 171 -4.07 -15.68 -44.88
C SER A 171 -3.72 -15.87 -46.36
N VAL A 172 -2.50 -15.65 -46.70
CA VAL A 172 -2.00 -15.79 -48.04
C VAL A 172 -1.93 -17.26 -48.46
#